data_4b85fa2d47c36c8965ab2c31d79573a7
#
_entry.id   4b85fa2d47c36c8965ab2c31d79573a7
#
_cell.length_a   1.000
_cell.length_b   1.000
_cell.length_c   1.000
_cell.angle_alpha   90.00
_cell.angle_beta   90.00
_cell.angle_gamma   90.00
#
_symmetry.space_group_name_H-M   'P 1'
#
loop_
_entity.id
_entity.type
_entity.pdbx_description
1 polymer ?
#
loop_
_entity_poly.entity_id
_entity_poly.type
_entity_poly.pdbx_seq_one_letter_code
_entity_poly.pdbx_strand_id
1 'polypeptide(L)'
;MTALALRQDGPGAATVPGPHRRLLGLILALVALLVLLVLSVTIGSTAIPPSVVWDALFHPSVDIDQFAIRDYRLPRTVVGLVIGVALGLAGALIQALTRNPLADPGILGVHDGASFAVTVAVGVLGVRDIQGYLWFAFAGALVVTLMVLALGSTRRGRSPVVMVLAGVCVGAVLGGARE
;
A
#
# COMPACT_ATOMS: atom_id res chain seq x y z
N MET A 1 -25.64 50.72 -24.34
CA MET A 1 -25.74 49.30 -24.05
C MET A 1 -24.33 48.78 -23.84
N THR A 2 -23.85 48.77 -22.61
CA THR A 2 -22.48 48.43 -22.25
C THR A 2 -22.45 46.94 -21.94
N ALA A 3 -21.84 46.12 -22.82
CA ALA A 3 -21.66 44.67 -22.57
C ALA A 3 -20.61 44.47 -21.49
N LEU A 4 -21.08 44.05 -20.33
CA LEU A 4 -20.23 43.63 -19.23
C LEU A 4 -19.59 42.26 -19.58
N ALA A 5 -18.35 42.29 -20.06
CA ALA A 5 -17.57 41.09 -20.30
C ALA A 5 -17.26 40.44 -18.90
N LEU A 6 -18.06 39.47 -18.52
CA LEU A 6 -17.75 38.59 -17.39
C LEU A 6 -16.48 37.79 -17.76
N ARG A 7 -15.35 38.22 -17.21
CA ARG A 7 -14.10 37.47 -17.22
C ARG A 7 -14.36 36.20 -16.40
N GLN A 8 -14.58 35.10 -17.08
CA GLN A 8 -14.58 33.77 -16.47
C GLN A 8 -13.12 33.42 -16.11
N ASP A 9 -12.74 33.79 -14.91
CA ASP A 9 -11.54 33.23 -14.29
C ASP A 9 -11.86 31.74 -14.04
N GLY A 10 -11.46 30.90 -15.02
CA GLY A 10 -11.57 29.46 -14.92
C GLY A 10 -10.82 28.95 -13.67
N PRO A 11 -11.25 27.86 -13.05
CA PRO A 11 -10.59 27.29 -11.88
C PRO A 11 -9.11 27.14 -12.22
N GLY A 12 -8.25 27.79 -11.38
CA GLY A 12 -6.82 27.95 -11.62
C GLY A 12 -6.18 26.64 -12.10
N ALA A 13 -5.65 26.66 -13.29
CA ALA A 13 -4.90 25.53 -13.84
C ALA A 13 -3.83 25.16 -12.83
N ALA A 14 -3.96 23.97 -12.24
CA ALA A 14 -2.98 23.47 -11.29
C ALA A 14 -1.62 23.52 -11.98
N THR A 15 -0.77 24.46 -11.58
CA THR A 15 0.55 24.67 -12.17
C THR A 15 1.36 23.40 -11.95
N VAL A 16 1.63 22.67 -13.02
CA VAL A 16 2.47 21.47 -12.96
C VAL A 16 3.84 21.90 -12.44
N PRO A 17 4.30 21.35 -11.30
CA PRO A 17 5.58 21.75 -10.72
C PRO A 17 6.70 21.60 -11.74
N GLY A 18 7.56 22.62 -11.85
CA GLY A 18 8.72 22.58 -12.73
C GLY A 18 9.66 21.41 -12.40
N PRO A 19 10.54 21.01 -13.34
CA PRO A 19 11.41 19.82 -13.17
C PRO A 19 12.27 19.89 -11.89
N HIS A 20 12.73 21.07 -11.52
CA HIS A 20 13.51 21.27 -10.28
C HIS A 20 12.73 20.97 -9.01
N ARG A 21 11.45 21.36 -8.97
CA ARG A 21 10.58 21.06 -7.81
C ARG A 21 10.27 19.56 -7.69
N ARG A 22 10.13 18.86 -8.81
CA ARG A 22 9.93 17.41 -8.84
C ARG A 22 11.18 16.68 -8.38
N LEU A 23 12.35 17.11 -8.85
CA LEU A 23 13.65 16.56 -8.44
C LEU A 23 13.89 16.77 -6.95
N LEU A 24 13.62 17.99 -6.45
CA LEU A 24 13.73 18.28 -5.02
C LEU A 24 12.80 17.40 -4.19
N GLY A 25 11.54 17.25 -4.62
CA GLY A 25 10.58 16.35 -3.95
C GLY A 25 11.04 14.90 -3.92
N LEU A 26 11.62 14.40 -5.01
CA LEU A 26 12.19 13.05 -5.07
C LEU A 26 13.39 12.90 -4.12
N ILE A 27 14.31 13.85 -4.10
CA ILE A 27 15.47 13.84 -3.20
C ILE A 27 15.00 13.85 -1.75
N LEU A 28 14.05 14.72 -1.40
CA LEU A 28 13.51 14.77 -0.04
C LEU A 28 12.83 13.46 0.35
N ALA A 29 12.07 12.83 -0.56
CA ALA A 29 11.45 11.54 -0.32
C ALA A 29 12.47 10.43 -0.11
N LEU A 30 13.55 10.40 -0.90
CA LEU A 30 14.64 9.43 -0.73
C LEU A 30 15.40 9.63 0.57
N VAL A 31 15.69 10.87 0.94
CA VAL A 31 16.33 11.18 2.23
C VAL A 31 15.44 10.77 3.39
N ALA A 32 14.14 11.10 3.32
CA ALA A 32 13.17 10.69 4.34
C ALA A 32 13.09 9.15 4.44
N LEU A 33 13.07 8.44 3.32
CA LEU A 33 13.10 6.98 3.29
C LEU A 33 14.35 6.42 3.96
N LEU A 34 15.54 6.92 3.63
CA LEU A 34 16.79 6.49 4.26
C LEU A 34 16.79 6.72 5.77
N VAL A 35 16.32 7.90 6.21
CA VAL A 35 16.19 8.19 7.65
C VAL A 35 15.23 7.20 8.31
N LEU A 36 14.07 6.92 7.70
CA LEU A 36 13.11 5.97 8.24
C LEU A 36 13.65 4.53 8.29
N LEU A 37 14.45 4.11 7.29
CA LEU A 37 15.09 2.79 7.31
C LEU A 37 16.10 2.68 8.46
N VAL A 38 16.91 3.71 8.69
CA VAL A 38 17.85 3.74 9.83
C VAL A 38 17.07 3.73 11.15
N LEU A 39 16.03 4.56 11.29
CA LEU A 39 15.20 4.59 12.48
C LEU A 39 14.49 3.25 12.73
N SER A 40 14.02 2.57 11.68
CA SER A 40 13.38 1.26 11.78
C SER A 40 14.29 0.18 12.38
N VAL A 41 15.59 0.26 12.11
CA VAL A 41 16.56 -0.70 12.64
C VAL A 41 17.06 -0.29 14.03
N THR A 42 17.23 1.01 14.30
CA THR A 42 17.75 1.52 15.57
C THR A 42 16.69 1.59 16.68
N ILE A 43 15.47 1.96 16.34
CA ILE A 43 14.37 2.15 17.31
C ILE A 43 13.46 0.92 17.30
N GLY A 44 13.28 0.31 18.48
CA GLY A 44 12.39 -0.84 18.68
C GLY A 44 11.98 -0.93 20.15
N SER A 45 11.73 -2.14 20.65
CA SER A 45 11.48 -2.40 22.08
C SER A 45 12.63 -1.92 22.98
N THR A 46 13.85 -1.93 22.43
CA THR A 46 15.06 -1.34 23.02
C THR A 46 15.71 -0.44 21.96
N ALA A 47 16.24 0.71 22.39
CA ALA A 47 17.02 1.57 21.52
C ALA A 47 18.43 0.98 21.38
N ILE A 48 18.85 0.70 20.16
CA ILE A 48 20.19 0.16 19.88
C ILE A 48 21.01 1.27 19.21
N PRO A 49 22.21 1.56 19.72
CA PRO A 49 23.10 2.57 19.14
C PRO A 49 23.43 2.25 17.67
N PRO A 50 23.55 3.27 16.79
CA PRO A 50 23.89 3.06 15.38
C PRO A 50 25.25 2.34 15.17
N SER A 51 26.18 2.47 16.10
CA SER A 51 27.47 1.73 16.08
C SER A 51 27.26 0.22 16.15
N VAL A 52 26.37 -0.25 17.02
CA VAL A 52 26.03 -1.67 17.13
C VAL A 52 25.30 -2.18 15.89
N VAL A 53 24.49 -1.33 15.26
CA VAL A 53 23.86 -1.67 13.97
C VAL A 53 24.92 -1.85 12.88
N TRP A 54 25.91 -0.98 12.85
CA TRP A 54 27.04 -1.10 11.91
C TRP A 54 27.84 -2.37 12.16
N ASP A 55 28.16 -2.67 13.42
CA ASP A 55 28.89 -3.88 13.77
C ASP A 55 28.07 -5.14 13.46
N ALA A 56 26.76 -5.12 13.70
CA ALA A 56 25.87 -6.21 13.33
C ALA A 56 25.87 -6.49 11.82
N LEU A 57 26.04 -5.50 10.97
CA LEU A 57 26.06 -5.66 9.51
C LEU A 57 27.40 -6.17 8.97
N PHE A 58 28.51 -5.67 9.53
CA PHE A 58 29.87 -5.88 8.98
C PHE A 58 30.75 -6.78 9.84
N HIS A 59 30.54 -6.85 11.15
CA HIS A 59 31.34 -7.61 12.11
C HIS A 59 30.43 -8.48 13.00
N PRO A 60 29.90 -9.61 12.48
CA PRO A 60 28.98 -10.46 13.24
C PRO A 60 29.64 -11.02 14.50
N SER A 61 29.01 -10.77 15.63
CA SER A 61 29.34 -11.38 16.92
C SER A 61 28.11 -12.05 17.53
N VAL A 62 28.32 -12.93 18.51
CA VAL A 62 27.25 -13.63 19.23
C VAL A 62 26.75 -12.72 20.36
N ASP A 63 26.14 -11.59 20.00
CA ASP A 63 25.55 -10.65 20.93
C ASP A 63 24.03 -10.57 20.73
N ILE A 64 23.30 -10.45 21.84
CA ILE A 64 21.82 -10.41 21.86
C ILE A 64 21.29 -9.25 21.02
N ASP A 65 21.94 -8.08 21.08
CA ASP A 65 21.53 -6.92 20.31
C ASP A 65 21.76 -7.13 18.81
N GLN A 66 22.86 -7.78 18.42
CA GLN A 66 23.13 -8.11 17.03
C GLN A 66 22.16 -9.18 16.47
N PHE A 67 21.79 -10.15 17.29
CA PHE A 67 20.77 -11.12 16.95
C PHE A 67 19.41 -10.44 16.70
N ALA A 68 18.99 -9.52 17.61
CA ALA A 68 17.76 -8.76 17.43
C ALA A 68 17.75 -7.94 16.13
N ILE A 69 18.89 -7.37 15.73
CA ILE A 69 19.01 -6.61 14.48
C ILE A 69 18.89 -7.53 13.26
N ARG A 70 19.65 -8.62 13.22
CA ARG A 70 19.79 -9.48 12.04
C ARG A 70 18.57 -10.34 11.79
N ASP A 71 18.02 -10.94 12.86
CA ASP A 71 16.96 -11.95 12.72
C ASP A 71 15.56 -11.37 12.81
N TYR A 72 15.40 -10.16 13.38
CA TYR A 72 14.08 -9.53 13.49
C TYR A 72 13.97 -8.18 12.79
N ARG A 73 14.84 -7.22 13.10
CA ARG A 73 14.67 -5.84 12.65
C ARG A 73 14.99 -5.67 11.17
N LEU A 74 16.08 -6.25 10.71
CA LEU A 74 16.52 -6.14 9.32
C LEU A 74 15.53 -6.83 8.36
N PRO A 75 15.13 -8.10 8.58
CA PRO A 75 14.13 -8.75 7.74
C PRO A 75 12.81 -7.99 7.72
N ARG A 76 12.32 -7.51 8.87
CA ARG A 76 11.09 -6.71 8.95
C ARG A 76 11.20 -5.41 8.15
N THR A 77 12.33 -4.72 8.22
CA THR A 77 12.57 -3.47 7.48
C THR A 77 12.62 -3.72 5.98
N VAL A 78 13.29 -4.81 5.55
CA VAL A 78 13.34 -5.21 4.13
C VAL A 78 11.94 -5.57 3.61
N VAL A 79 11.19 -6.36 4.36
CA VAL A 79 9.80 -6.71 3.99
C VAL A 79 8.94 -5.45 3.89
N GLY A 80 9.06 -4.53 4.86
CA GLY A 80 8.35 -3.24 4.83
C GLY A 80 8.69 -2.42 3.59
N LEU A 81 9.96 -2.38 3.19
CA LEU A 81 10.41 -1.71 1.98
C LEU A 81 9.80 -2.34 0.71
N VAL A 82 9.85 -3.67 0.60
CA VAL A 82 9.28 -4.41 -0.55
C VAL A 82 7.77 -4.18 -0.64
N ILE A 83 7.06 -4.25 0.49
CA ILE A 83 5.61 -3.97 0.54
C ILE A 83 5.34 -2.53 0.12
N GLY A 84 6.11 -1.56 0.63
CA GLY A 84 5.96 -0.14 0.26
C GLY A 84 6.14 0.11 -1.23
N VAL A 85 7.16 -0.52 -1.85
CA VAL A 85 7.38 -0.46 -3.30
C VAL A 85 6.21 -1.09 -4.06
N ALA A 86 5.73 -2.27 -3.64
CA ALA A 86 4.62 -2.96 -4.29
C ALA A 86 3.32 -2.13 -4.22
N LEU A 87 3.00 -1.56 -3.06
CA LEU A 87 1.84 -0.69 -2.88
C LEU A 87 1.97 0.61 -3.70
N GLY A 88 3.15 1.22 -3.73
CA GLY A 88 3.41 2.41 -4.54
C GLY A 88 3.22 2.15 -6.03
N LEU A 89 3.70 1.02 -6.54
CA LEU A 89 3.50 0.60 -7.93
C LEU A 89 2.02 0.31 -8.21
N ALA A 90 1.33 -0.41 -7.33
CA ALA A 90 -0.10 -0.69 -7.46
C ALA A 90 -0.92 0.62 -7.49
N GLY A 91 -0.60 1.57 -6.59
CA GLY A 91 -1.21 2.90 -6.56
C GLY A 91 -0.96 3.67 -7.87
N ALA A 92 0.27 3.71 -8.35
CA ALA A 92 0.61 4.39 -9.60
C ALA A 92 -0.11 3.77 -10.80
N LEU A 93 -0.19 2.45 -10.87
CA LEU A 93 -0.89 1.72 -11.95
C LEU A 93 -2.39 2.01 -11.96
N ILE A 94 -3.05 1.95 -10.79
CA ILE A 94 -4.50 2.21 -10.72
C ILE A 94 -4.82 3.67 -11.07
N GLN A 95 -4.00 4.63 -10.62
CA GLN A 95 -4.16 6.03 -10.96
C GLN A 95 -3.97 6.29 -12.46
N ALA A 96 -2.96 5.67 -13.07
CA ALA A 96 -2.73 5.77 -14.51
C ALA A 96 -3.87 5.13 -15.32
N LEU A 97 -4.35 3.96 -14.91
CA LEU A 97 -5.42 3.23 -15.59
C LEU A 97 -6.77 3.97 -15.51
N THR A 98 -7.09 4.51 -14.35
CA THR A 98 -8.34 5.24 -14.11
C THR A 98 -8.28 6.70 -14.50
N ARG A 99 -7.07 7.22 -14.79
CA ARG A 99 -6.81 8.66 -15.00
C ARG A 99 -7.34 9.52 -13.86
N ASN A 100 -7.32 8.99 -12.65
CA ASN A 100 -7.81 9.64 -11.45
C ASN A 100 -6.72 9.60 -10.37
N PRO A 101 -6.18 10.74 -9.93
CA PRO A 101 -5.15 10.81 -8.89
C PRO A 101 -5.64 10.38 -7.50
N LEU A 102 -6.95 10.25 -7.30
CA LEU A 102 -7.56 9.79 -6.05
C LEU A 102 -7.86 8.29 -6.05
N ALA A 103 -7.52 7.58 -7.13
CA ALA A 103 -7.75 6.14 -7.18
C ALA A 103 -6.79 5.40 -6.24
N ASP A 104 -7.36 4.46 -5.48
CA ASP A 104 -6.67 3.63 -4.50
C ASP A 104 -6.97 2.14 -4.79
N PRO A 105 -5.97 1.25 -4.83
CA PRO A 105 -6.20 -0.18 -5.05
C PRO A 105 -7.03 -0.83 -3.93
N GLY A 106 -7.01 -0.28 -2.71
CA GLY A 106 -7.80 -0.77 -1.57
C GLY A 106 -9.31 -0.66 -1.80
N ILE A 107 -9.76 0.34 -2.56
CA ILE A 107 -11.19 0.55 -2.87
C ILE A 107 -11.78 -0.63 -3.68
N LEU A 108 -10.95 -1.41 -4.36
CA LEU A 108 -11.39 -2.59 -5.11
C LEU A 108 -11.65 -3.82 -4.23
N GLY A 109 -11.60 -3.68 -2.89
CA GLY A 109 -11.84 -4.78 -1.97
C GLY A 109 -10.72 -5.83 -1.92
N VAL A 110 -9.55 -5.52 -2.47
CA VAL A 110 -8.37 -6.41 -2.49
C VAL A 110 -8.02 -6.88 -1.09
N HIS A 111 -7.96 -5.92 -0.16
CA HIS A 111 -7.59 -6.18 1.23
C HIS A 111 -8.65 -7.01 1.97
N ASP A 112 -9.93 -6.71 1.76
CA ASP A 112 -11.04 -7.42 2.41
C ASP A 112 -11.13 -8.85 1.90
N GLY A 113 -10.95 -9.06 0.60
CA GLY A 113 -10.92 -10.39 -0.01
C GLY A 113 -9.76 -11.24 0.50
N ALA A 114 -8.55 -10.67 0.58
CA ALA A 114 -7.39 -11.34 1.13
C ALA A 114 -7.62 -11.75 2.60
N SER A 115 -8.04 -10.79 3.43
CA SER A 115 -8.26 -11.01 4.85
C SER A 115 -9.36 -12.04 5.12
N PHE A 116 -10.46 -12.00 4.38
CA PHE A 116 -11.56 -12.96 4.50
C PHE A 116 -11.09 -14.38 4.15
N ALA A 117 -10.38 -14.55 3.03
CA ALA A 117 -9.85 -15.83 2.61
C ALA A 117 -8.85 -16.42 3.60
N VAL A 118 -8.00 -15.59 4.22
CA VAL A 118 -7.09 -16.00 5.30
C VAL A 118 -7.87 -16.43 6.53
N THR A 119 -8.91 -15.69 6.93
CA THR A 119 -9.77 -16.05 8.07
C THR A 119 -10.42 -17.43 7.85
N VAL A 120 -10.93 -17.69 6.65
CA VAL A 120 -11.50 -19.00 6.30
C VAL A 120 -10.43 -20.09 6.28
N ALA A 121 -9.25 -19.82 5.71
CA ALA A 121 -8.15 -20.78 5.66
C ALA A 121 -7.68 -21.19 7.06
N VAL A 122 -7.52 -20.24 7.96
CA VAL A 122 -7.06 -20.49 9.33
C VAL A 122 -8.19 -21.04 10.22
N GLY A 123 -9.38 -20.40 10.17
CA GLY A 123 -10.47 -20.72 11.07
C GLY A 123 -11.23 -22.00 10.70
N VAL A 124 -11.45 -22.24 9.41
CA VAL A 124 -12.26 -23.38 8.94
C VAL A 124 -11.39 -24.53 8.44
N LEU A 125 -10.35 -24.24 7.66
CA LEU A 125 -9.50 -25.27 7.07
C LEU A 125 -8.31 -25.66 7.95
N GLY A 126 -8.06 -24.91 9.05
CA GLY A 126 -6.97 -25.19 10.01
C GLY A 126 -5.56 -24.97 9.45
N VAL A 127 -5.43 -24.20 8.37
CA VAL A 127 -4.13 -23.87 7.76
C VAL A 127 -3.35 -22.98 8.72
N ARG A 128 -2.20 -23.44 9.22
CA ARG A 128 -1.37 -22.70 10.18
C ARG A 128 -0.03 -22.26 9.59
N ASP A 129 0.30 -22.76 8.42
CA ASP A 129 1.53 -22.45 7.71
C ASP A 129 1.41 -21.12 6.95
N ILE A 130 2.45 -20.26 7.05
CA ILE A 130 2.49 -18.95 6.40
C ILE A 130 2.37 -19.10 4.89
N GLN A 131 3.07 -20.06 4.29
CA GLN A 131 3.01 -20.29 2.85
C GLN A 131 1.63 -20.77 2.41
N GLY A 132 0.97 -21.57 3.23
CA GLY A 132 -0.37 -22.05 2.99
C GLY A 132 -1.38 -20.91 2.89
N TYR A 133 -1.51 -20.08 3.92
CA TYR A 133 -2.51 -19.01 3.88
C TYR A 133 -2.17 -17.85 2.94
N LEU A 134 -0.91 -17.66 2.54
CA LEU A 134 -0.57 -16.69 1.50
C LEU A 134 -1.29 -16.96 0.17
N TRP A 135 -1.36 -18.22 -0.25
CA TRP A 135 -2.10 -18.58 -1.46
C TRP A 135 -3.59 -18.28 -1.36
N PHE A 136 -4.18 -18.51 -0.17
CA PHE A 136 -5.56 -18.11 0.09
C PHE A 136 -5.73 -16.60 0.06
N ALA A 137 -4.79 -15.82 0.62
CA ALA A 137 -4.82 -14.37 0.55
C ALA A 137 -4.80 -13.86 -0.90
N PHE A 138 -3.90 -14.39 -1.74
CA PHE A 138 -3.85 -14.04 -3.16
C PHE A 138 -5.12 -14.44 -3.92
N ALA A 139 -5.63 -15.64 -3.68
CA ALA A 139 -6.86 -16.11 -4.29
C ALA A 139 -8.06 -15.23 -3.88
N GLY A 140 -8.20 -14.92 -2.59
CA GLY A 140 -9.25 -14.05 -2.07
C GLY A 140 -9.18 -12.64 -2.62
N ALA A 141 -7.98 -12.05 -2.65
CA ALA A 141 -7.76 -10.75 -3.27
C ALA A 141 -8.18 -10.75 -4.75
N LEU A 142 -7.76 -11.76 -5.50
CA LEU A 142 -8.08 -11.89 -6.93
C LEU A 142 -9.58 -12.04 -7.16
N VAL A 143 -10.22 -12.96 -6.44
CA VAL A 143 -11.67 -13.25 -6.58
C VAL A 143 -12.49 -12.00 -6.29
N VAL A 144 -12.22 -11.32 -5.18
CA VAL A 144 -12.98 -10.12 -4.80
C VAL A 144 -12.73 -8.98 -5.78
N THR A 145 -11.49 -8.79 -6.22
CA THR A 145 -11.17 -7.78 -7.25
C THR A 145 -11.93 -8.04 -8.56
N LEU A 146 -11.93 -9.28 -9.03
CA LEU A 146 -12.65 -9.65 -10.24
C LEU A 146 -14.16 -9.48 -10.06
N MET A 147 -14.71 -9.81 -8.89
CA MET A 147 -16.12 -9.60 -8.55
C MET A 147 -16.49 -8.12 -8.58
N VAL A 148 -15.68 -7.25 -7.94
CA VAL A 148 -15.91 -5.79 -7.95
C VAL A 148 -15.80 -5.22 -9.36
N LEU A 149 -14.82 -5.67 -10.15
CA LEU A 149 -14.69 -5.27 -11.56
C LEU A 149 -15.90 -5.72 -12.40
N ALA A 150 -16.41 -6.91 -12.18
CA ALA A 150 -17.59 -7.42 -12.88
C ALA A 150 -18.84 -6.62 -12.50
N LEU A 151 -19.04 -6.33 -11.21
CA LEU A 151 -20.17 -5.52 -10.72
C LEU A 151 -20.09 -4.06 -11.20
N GLY A 152 -18.86 -3.50 -11.28
CA GLY A 152 -18.61 -2.14 -11.75
C GLY A 152 -18.67 -1.99 -13.27
N SER A 153 -18.72 -3.09 -14.02
CA SER A 153 -18.84 -3.07 -15.48
C SER A 153 -20.31 -3.00 -15.90
N THR A 154 -20.65 -1.97 -16.66
CA THR A 154 -22.00 -1.81 -17.25
C THR A 154 -21.94 -1.98 -18.76
N ARG A 155 -23.10 -2.19 -19.41
CA ARG A 155 -23.17 -2.24 -20.89
C ARG A 155 -22.63 -0.97 -21.58
N ARG A 156 -22.56 0.16 -20.87
CA ARG A 156 -22.04 1.46 -21.35
C ARG A 156 -20.58 1.70 -20.99
N GLY A 157 -19.89 0.74 -20.36
CA GLY A 157 -18.49 0.86 -19.91
C GLY A 157 -18.35 0.74 -18.40
N ARG A 158 -17.12 0.92 -17.91
CA ARG A 158 -16.80 0.87 -16.47
C ARG A 158 -17.15 2.20 -15.81
N SER A 159 -18.01 2.15 -14.78
CA SER A 159 -18.32 3.32 -13.96
C SER A 159 -17.47 3.33 -12.69
N PRO A 160 -16.58 4.32 -12.52
CA PRO A 160 -15.74 4.42 -11.31
C PRO A 160 -16.56 4.47 -10.02
N VAL A 161 -17.70 5.18 -10.06
CA VAL A 161 -18.59 5.32 -8.89
C VAL A 161 -19.20 3.96 -8.50
N VAL A 162 -19.68 3.19 -9.49
CA VAL A 162 -20.25 1.84 -9.24
C VAL A 162 -19.18 0.89 -8.73
N MET A 163 -17.95 0.98 -9.22
CA MET A 163 -16.82 0.17 -8.73
C MET A 163 -16.50 0.46 -7.26
N VAL A 164 -16.46 1.75 -6.88
CA VAL A 164 -16.24 2.16 -5.48
C VAL A 164 -17.37 1.64 -4.58
N LEU A 165 -18.63 1.84 -4.98
CA LEU A 165 -19.79 1.36 -4.21
C LEU A 165 -19.78 -0.17 -4.08
N ALA A 166 -19.50 -0.89 -5.17
CA ALA A 166 -19.39 -2.34 -5.14
C ALA A 166 -18.27 -2.81 -4.20
N GLY A 167 -17.10 -2.17 -4.24
CA GLY A 167 -15.98 -2.47 -3.35
C GLY A 167 -16.33 -2.26 -1.89
N VAL A 168 -16.93 -1.13 -1.55
CA VAL A 168 -17.39 -0.83 -0.17
C VAL A 168 -18.45 -1.83 0.31
N CYS A 169 -19.44 -2.15 -0.53
CA CYS A 169 -20.49 -3.11 -0.17
C CYS A 169 -19.92 -4.52 0.05
N VAL A 170 -19.07 -4.99 -0.86
CA VAL A 170 -18.42 -6.30 -0.73
C VAL A 170 -17.51 -6.32 0.50
N GLY A 171 -16.71 -5.28 0.72
CA GLY A 171 -15.86 -5.15 1.89
C GLY A 171 -16.65 -5.19 3.21
N ALA A 172 -17.78 -4.48 3.28
CA ALA A 172 -18.65 -4.49 4.46
C ALA A 172 -19.25 -5.88 4.75
N VAL A 173 -19.71 -6.59 3.72
CA VAL A 173 -20.23 -7.97 3.85
C VAL A 173 -19.14 -8.93 4.31
N LEU A 174 -17.95 -8.88 3.71
CA LEU A 174 -16.84 -9.74 4.09
C LEU A 174 -16.27 -9.37 5.47
N GLY A 175 -16.30 -8.10 5.85
CA GLY A 175 -15.93 -7.61 7.17
C GLY A 175 -16.86 -8.18 8.25
N GLY A 176 -18.18 -8.05 8.07
CA GLY A 176 -19.16 -8.60 9.00
C GLY A 176 -19.16 -10.14 9.11
N ALA A 177 -18.75 -10.84 8.05
CA ALA A 177 -18.63 -12.31 8.08
C ALA A 177 -17.36 -12.82 8.78
N ARG A 178 -16.43 -11.92 9.17
CA ARG A 178 -15.20 -12.27 9.92
C ARG A 178 -15.37 -12.15 11.43
N GLU A 179 -16.37 -11.43 11.90
CA GLU A 179 -16.69 -11.26 13.31
C GLU A 179 -17.51 -12.45 13.86
#